data_8202498c3b858537cf7ca648f578b530
#
_entry.id   8202498c3b858537cf7ca648f578b530
#
_cell.length_a   1.000
_cell.length_b   1.000
_cell.length_c   1.000
_cell.angle_alpha   90.00
_cell.angle_beta   90.00
_cell.angle_gamma   90.00
#
_symmetry.space_group_name_H-M   'P 1'
#
loop_
_entity.id
_entity.type
_entity.pdbx_description
1 polymer ?
#
loop_
_entity_poly.entity_id
_entity_poly.type
_entity_poly.pdbx_seq_one_letter_code
_entity_poly.pdbx_strand_id
1 'polypeptide(L)'
;MAVVTFEPEGATIEVPEGTPVLAAVLRAGRPIGYACRGRGVCVACRVDVRGPTSAVEPDEAALLDRLSPEQRGPDTRIACLARALGDVHVRATYW
;
A
#
# COMPACT_ATOMS: atom_id res chain seq x y z
N MET A 1 9.45 4.01 14.85
CA MET A 1 8.28 4.46 14.06
C MET A 1 8.66 4.47 12.60
N ALA A 2 7.71 4.20 11.73
CA ALA A 2 7.93 4.25 10.29
C ALA A 2 7.43 5.57 9.73
N VAL A 3 8.16 6.16 8.78
CA VAL A 3 7.74 7.35 8.07
C VAL A 3 7.24 6.96 6.69
N VAL A 4 5.99 7.27 6.39
CA VAL A 4 5.40 7.00 5.08
C VAL A 4 5.39 8.30 4.29
N THR A 5 6.08 8.32 3.16
CA THR A 5 6.14 9.47 2.25
C THR A 5 5.25 9.19 1.05
N PHE A 6 4.34 10.13 0.75
CA PHE A 6 3.42 10.01 -0.37
C PHE A 6 3.95 10.79 -1.57
N GLU A 7 4.16 10.11 -2.68
CA GLU A 7 4.60 10.74 -3.92
C GLU A 7 3.39 11.11 -4.80
N PRO A 8 3.53 12.12 -5.66
CA PRO A 8 4.71 12.96 -5.91
C PRO A 8 4.86 14.15 -4.98
N GLU A 9 3.91 14.39 -4.10
CA GLU A 9 3.87 15.62 -3.30
C GLU A 9 4.91 15.66 -2.19
N GLY A 10 5.38 14.50 -1.73
CA GLY A 10 6.35 14.42 -0.64
C GLY A 10 5.76 14.58 0.76
N ALA A 11 4.43 14.55 0.88
CA ALA A 11 3.78 14.60 2.19
C ALA A 11 4.15 13.37 3.01
N THR A 12 4.36 13.53 4.31
CA THR A 12 4.79 12.44 5.18
C THR A 12 3.85 12.25 6.36
N ILE A 13 3.79 11.01 6.86
CA ILE A 13 3.08 10.69 8.09
C ILE A 13 3.90 9.65 8.86
N GLU A 14 3.96 9.77 10.17
CA GLU A 14 4.60 8.76 11.03
C GLU A 14 3.57 7.77 11.53
N VAL A 15 3.90 6.48 11.47
CA VAL A 15 3.05 5.39 11.94
C VAL A 15 3.90 4.38 12.69
N PRO A 16 3.31 3.60 13.62
CA PRO A 16 4.04 2.50 14.25
C PRO A 16 4.49 1.46 13.21
N GLU A 17 5.64 0.85 13.44
CA GLU A 17 6.09 -0.27 12.60
C GLU A 17 5.04 -1.37 12.59
N GLY A 18 4.82 -1.99 11.43
CA GLY A 18 3.79 -3.01 11.25
C GLY A 18 2.41 -2.45 10.94
N THR A 19 2.27 -1.12 10.80
CA THR A 19 1.00 -0.52 10.38
C THR A 19 0.72 -0.87 8.93
N PRO A 20 -0.50 -1.35 8.60
CA PRO A 20 -0.87 -1.57 7.20
C PRO A 20 -0.78 -0.28 6.40
N VAL A 21 -0.27 -0.38 5.17
CA VAL A 21 -0.14 0.79 4.29
C VAL A 21 -1.48 1.49 4.10
N LEU A 22 -2.57 0.73 3.99
CA LEU A 22 -3.92 1.30 3.88
C LEU A 22 -4.24 2.24 5.04
N ALA A 23 -3.91 1.84 6.27
CA ALA A 23 -4.19 2.67 7.46
C ALA A 23 -3.40 3.98 7.38
N ALA A 24 -2.14 3.95 6.93
CA ALA A 24 -1.34 5.16 6.76
C ALA A 24 -1.94 6.09 5.70
N VAL A 25 -2.39 5.54 4.57
CA VAL A 25 -3.02 6.31 3.50
C VAL A 25 -4.30 6.99 3.99
N LEU A 26 -5.13 6.26 4.72
CA LEU A 26 -6.39 6.81 5.26
C LEU A 26 -6.13 7.89 6.30
N ARG A 27 -5.13 7.71 7.16
CA ARG A 27 -4.75 8.73 8.16
C ARG A 27 -4.26 10.01 7.49
N ALA A 28 -3.60 9.89 6.35
CA ALA A 28 -3.12 11.05 5.58
C ALA A 28 -4.23 11.71 4.76
N GLY A 29 -5.43 11.15 4.73
CA GLY A 29 -6.54 11.69 3.95
C GLY A 29 -6.41 11.50 2.46
N ARG A 30 -5.60 10.55 2.00
CA ARG A 30 -5.41 10.26 0.58
C ARG A 30 -6.55 9.42 0.04
N PRO A 31 -6.99 9.68 -1.21
CA PRO A 31 -8.00 8.83 -1.83
C PRO A 31 -7.42 7.44 -2.14
N ILE A 32 -8.14 6.41 -1.74
CA ILE A 32 -7.76 5.03 -2.02
C ILE A 32 -9.03 4.17 -2.11
N GLY A 33 -9.05 3.24 -3.06
CA GLY A 33 -10.10 2.27 -3.15
C GLY A 33 -9.96 1.20 -2.07
N TYR A 34 -11.02 0.95 -1.32
CA TYR A 34 -11.02 -0.11 -0.31
C TYR A 34 -12.41 -0.73 -0.16
N ALA A 35 -12.98 -1.14 -1.31
CA ALA A 35 -14.34 -1.70 -1.33
C ALA A 35 -14.53 -2.87 -0.38
N CYS A 36 -13.46 -3.62 -0.08
CA CYS A 36 -13.47 -4.71 0.88
C CYS A 36 -13.23 -4.24 2.32
N ARG A 37 -13.03 -2.95 2.57
CA ARG A 37 -12.76 -2.36 3.88
C ARG A 37 -11.58 -3.01 4.61
N GLY A 38 -10.53 -3.36 3.86
CA GLY A 38 -9.33 -3.95 4.43
C GLY A 38 -9.38 -5.45 4.63
N ARG A 39 -10.37 -6.13 4.09
CA ARG A 39 -10.51 -7.59 4.22
C ARG A 39 -9.60 -8.39 3.30
N GLY A 40 -8.89 -7.72 2.39
CA GLY A 40 -7.96 -8.38 1.48
C GLY A 40 -8.64 -9.18 0.37
N VAL A 41 -9.86 -8.81 -0.04
CA VAL A 41 -10.62 -9.53 -1.07
C VAL A 41 -10.80 -8.75 -2.36
N CYS A 42 -10.27 -7.53 -2.44
CA CYS A 42 -10.32 -6.73 -3.66
C CYS A 42 -8.93 -6.19 -4.00
N VAL A 43 -8.79 -5.66 -5.21
CA VAL A 43 -7.53 -5.08 -5.69
C VAL A 43 -7.61 -3.56 -5.84
N ALA A 44 -8.69 -2.94 -5.36
CA ALA A 44 -8.90 -1.50 -5.50
C ALA A 44 -7.90 -0.67 -4.68
N CYS A 45 -7.31 -1.26 -3.64
CA CYS A 45 -6.34 -0.59 -2.78
C CYS A 45 -4.88 -0.85 -3.21
N ARG A 46 -4.63 -1.19 -4.47
CA ARG A 46 -3.27 -1.39 -4.95
C ARG A 46 -2.49 -0.08 -4.97
N VAL A 47 -1.26 -0.12 -4.51
CA VAL A 47 -0.33 1.01 -4.50
C VAL A 47 1.07 0.51 -4.81
N ASP A 48 1.95 1.42 -5.21
CA ASP A 48 3.37 1.13 -5.32
C ASP A 48 4.05 1.53 -4.03
N VAL A 49 4.79 0.62 -3.41
CA VAL A 49 5.47 0.84 -2.13
C VAL A 49 6.94 0.50 -2.27
N ARG A 50 7.80 1.45 -1.93
CA ARG A 50 9.25 1.26 -1.90
C ARG A 50 9.74 1.38 -0.47
N GLY A 51 10.62 0.49 -0.06
CA GLY A 51 11.22 0.48 1.26
C GLY A 51 10.93 -0.80 2.03
N PRO A 52 11.29 -0.84 3.33
CA PRO A 52 11.08 -2.05 4.13
C PRO A 52 9.60 -2.28 4.40
N THR A 53 9.09 -3.39 3.90
CA THR A 53 7.70 -3.81 4.08
C THR A 53 7.64 -5.28 4.47
N SER A 54 6.49 -5.71 4.96
CA SER A 54 6.23 -7.13 5.20
C SER A 54 6.36 -7.94 3.91
N ALA A 55 6.71 -9.20 4.02
CA ALA A 55 6.76 -10.12 2.89
C ALA A 55 5.36 -10.29 2.28
N VAL A 56 5.31 -10.60 0.99
CA VAL A 56 4.05 -10.92 0.31
C VAL A 56 3.56 -12.27 0.82
N GLU A 57 2.42 -12.25 1.49
CA GLU A 57 1.76 -13.48 1.96
C GLU A 57 0.92 -14.09 0.83
N PRO A 58 0.53 -15.38 0.94
CA PRO A 58 -0.26 -16.04 -0.11
C PRO A 58 -1.55 -15.31 -0.49
N ASP A 59 -2.24 -14.70 0.47
CA ASP A 59 -3.46 -13.96 0.21
C ASP A 59 -3.19 -12.73 -0.66
N GLU A 60 -2.12 -12.01 -0.37
CA GLU A 60 -1.72 -10.86 -1.16
C GLU A 60 -1.25 -11.29 -2.55
N ALA A 61 -0.48 -12.37 -2.64
CA ALA A 61 0.00 -12.89 -3.91
C ALA A 61 -1.18 -13.24 -4.83
N ALA A 62 -2.22 -13.86 -4.30
CA ALA A 62 -3.41 -14.20 -5.07
C ALA A 62 -4.11 -12.96 -5.62
N LEU A 63 -4.18 -11.88 -4.84
CA LEU A 63 -4.76 -10.62 -5.30
C LEU A 63 -3.89 -9.93 -6.35
N LEU A 64 -2.57 -9.95 -6.17
CA LEU A 64 -1.64 -9.38 -7.15
C LEU A 64 -1.74 -10.10 -8.49
N ASP A 65 -1.99 -11.39 -8.49
CA ASP A 65 -2.14 -12.19 -9.71
C ASP A 65 -3.42 -11.83 -10.50
N ARG A 66 -4.38 -11.14 -9.87
CA ARG A 66 -5.57 -10.64 -10.57
C ARG A 66 -5.31 -9.35 -11.34
N LEU A 67 -4.22 -8.67 -11.05
CA LEU A 67 -3.89 -7.42 -11.73
C LEU A 67 -3.42 -7.70 -13.15
N SER A 68 -3.80 -6.83 -14.10
CA SER A 68 -3.27 -6.89 -15.45
C SER A 68 -1.79 -6.48 -15.45
N PRO A 69 -1.02 -6.84 -16.50
CA PRO A 69 0.38 -6.41 -16.59
C PRO A 69 0.57 -4.90 -16.50
N GLU A 70 -0.40 -4.11 -16.97
CA GLU A 70 -0.34 -2.64 -16.89
C GLU A 70 -0.55 -2.14 -15.46
N GLN A 71 -1.25 -2.90 -14.62
CA GLN A 71 -1.56 -2.52 -13.24
C GLN A 71 -0.49 -2.99 -12.25
N ARG A 72 0.28 -4.01 -12.62
CA ARG A 72 1.26 -4.62 -11.74
C ARG A 72 2.68 -4.25 -12.14
N GLY A 73 3.31 -3.41 -11.34
CA GLY A 73 4.72 -3.08 -11.46
C GLY A 73 5.57 -3.84 -10.43
N PRO A 74 6.89 -3.60 -10.40
CA PRO A 74 7.79 -4.30 -9.47
C PRO A 74 7.53 -3.96 -8.00
N ASP A 75 6.93 -2.80 -7.71
CA ASP A 75 6.70 -2.34 -6.35
C ASP A 75 5.22 -2.40 -5.94
N THR A 76 4.37 -2.98 -6.78
CA THR A 76 2.93 -3.00 -6.53
C THR A 76 2.58 -3.92 -5.35
N ARG A 77 1.83 -3.39 -4.40
CA ARG A 77 1.37 -4.11 -3.22
C ARG A 77 -0.10 -3.81 -2.96
N ILE A 78 -0.74 -4.68 -2.21
CA ILE A 78 -2.13 -4.47 -1.78
C ILE A 78 -2.08 -3.76 -0.42
N ALA A 79 -2.53 -2.51 -0.38
CA ALA A 79 -2.31 -1.63 0.77
C ALA A 79 -2.88 -2.19 2.09
N CYS A 80 -4.00 -2.90 2.04
CA CYS A 80 -4.61 -3.46 3.25
C CYS A 80 -3.82 -4.67 3.80
N LEU A 81 -2.95 -5.27 3.01
CA LEU A 81 -2.17 -6.45 3.40
C LEU A 81 -0.68 -6.13 3.61
N ALA A 82 -0.15 -5.15 2.89
CA ALA A 82 1.24 -4.73 3.06
C ALA A 82 1.39 -3.88 4.32
N ARG A 83 2.44 -4.15 5.09
CA ARG A 83 2.72 -3.42 6.33
C ARG A 83 4.04 -2.67 6.20
N ALA A 84 4.08 -1.44 6.69
CA ALA A 84 5.30 -0.64 6.72
C ALA A 84 6.16 -1.08 7.90
N LEU A 85 7.38 -1.53 7.63
CA LEU A 85 8.34 -1.96 8.66
C LEU A 85 9.43 -0.91 8.89
N GLY A 86 9.43 0.17 8.15
CA GLY A 86 10.37 1.27 8.26
C GLY A 86 9.95 2.40 7.34
N ASP A 87 10.87 3.26 6.97
CA ASP A 87 10.57 4.40 6.10
C ASP A 87 10.25 3.90 4.68
N VAL A 88 9.06 4.19 4.19
CA VAL A 88 8.58 3.74 2.89
C VAL A 88 8.07 4.92 2.07
N HIS A 89 8.12 4.78 0.74
CA HIS A 89 7.52 5.72 -0.20
C HIS A 89 6.33 5.03 -0.87
N VAL A 90 5.19 5.70 -0.88
CA VAL A 90 3.94 5.15 -1.42
C VAL A 90 3.45 6.04 -2.55
N ARG A 91 3.08 5.40 -3.65
CA ARG A 91 2.51 6.09 -4.81
C ARG A 91 1.34 5.28 -5.37
N ALA A 92 0.33 5.96 -5.87
CA ALA A 92 -0.76 5.33 -6.62
C ALA A 92 -0.95 6.03 -7.95
N THR A 93 -1.29 5.27 -8.98
CA THR A 93 -1.49 5.81 -10.32
C THR A 93 -2.70 6.71 -10.43
N TYR A 94 -3.61 6.62 -9.45
CA TYR A 94 -4.83 7.42 -9.39
C TYR A 94 -4.72 8.64 -8.46
N TRP A 95 -3.53 8.95 -7.99
CA TRP A 95 -3.26 10.16 -7.19
C TRP A 95 -2.83 11.32 -8.04
#